data_758b6e39742520d6d0191de4ab5cc9ea
#
_entry.id   758b6e39742520d6d0191de4ab5cc9ea
#
_cell.length_a   1.000
_cell.length_b   1.000
_cell.length_c   1.000
_cell.angle_alpha   90.00
_cell.angle_beta   90.00
_cell.angle_gamma   90.00
#
_symmetry.space_group_name_H-M   'P 1'
#
loop_
_entity.id
_entity.type
_entity.pdbx_description
1 polymer ?
#
loop_
_entity_poly.entity_id
_entity_poly.type
_entity_poly.pdbx_seq_one_letter_code
_entity_poly.pdbx_strand_id
1 'polypeptide(L)'
;KEKAYQLSQRGSKALIFARAARKTQKAVVDSTNLTKIRAGGWYGNDTIWRSVVDLNKILLHADSAGVMHAAPQRRFFSVIDGIVAGEGDGPVLPDPKYCGVLLAGFNPLAVDICATRLMGFDYESFAQFSRALNLNKYVIMPYDVSAIRCRSNMPEWCDILHQEGSMLEFRPSTGWEGKIEIRSAPNRNKSIV
;
A
#
# COMPACT_ATOMS: atom_id res chain seq x y z
N LYS A 1 -12.96 37.21 -16.20
CA LYS A 1 -12.34 37.18 -14.87
C LYS A 1 -13.38 36.81 -13.81
N GLU A 2 -14.59 37.34 -13.84
CA GLU A 2 -15.66 37.09 -12.86
C GLU A 2 -16.13 35.60 -12.81
N LYS A 3 -16.30 34.94 -13.98
CA LYS A 3 -16.64 33.50 -14.05
C LYS A 3 -15.58 32.59 -13.44
N ALA A 4 -14.29 32.93 -13.58
CA ALA A 4 -13.21 32.14 -12.97
C ALA A 4 -13.18 32.32 -11.45
N TYR A 5 -13.47 33.52 -10.95
CA TYR A 5 -13.60 33.78 -9.51
C TYR A 5 -14.79 33.06 -8.89
N GLN A 6 -15.96 33.03 -9.56
CA GLN A 6 -17.14 32.30 -9.13
C GLN A 6 -16.91 30.76 -9.09
N LEU A 7 -16.15 30.21 -10.05
CA LEU A 7 -15.77 28.77 -10.07
C LEU A 7 -14.79 28.45 -8.93
N SER A 8 -13.85 29.31 -8.63
CA SER A 8 -12.92 29.20 -7.50
C SER A 8 -13.65 29.18 -6.17
N GLN A 9 -14.62 30.07 -5.98
CA GLN A 9 -15.46 30.14 -4.77
C GLN A 9 -16.34 28.90 -4.58
N ARG A 10 -16.88 28.34 -5.68
CA ARG A 10 -17.66 27.09 -5.65
C ARG A 10 -16.76 25.89 -5.26
N GLY A 11 -15.55 25.80 -5.80
CA GLY A 11 -14.59 24.76 -5.45
C GLY A 11 -14.18 24.83 -3.96
N SER A 12 -13.95 26.03 -3.45
CA SER A 12 -13.61 26.25 -2.04
C SER A 12 -14.75 25.84 -1.08
N LYS A 13 -15.99 26.18 -1.40
CA LYS A 13 -17.17 25.78 -0.61
C LYS A 13 -17.39 24.26 -0.63
N ALA A 14 -17.24 23.63 -1.79
CA ALA A 14 -17.34 22.16 -1.91
C ALA A 14 -16.27 21.45 -1.07
N LEU A 15 -15.04 21.97 -1.02
CA LEU A 15 -13.97 21.45 -0.19
C LEU A 15 -14.25 21.60 1.32
N ILE A 16 -14.83 22.72 1.73
CA ILE A 16 -15.22 22.96 3.14
C ILE A 16 -16.35 22.00 3.53
N PHE A 17 -17.36 21.81 2.67
CA PHE A 17 -18.44 20.84 2.88
C PHE A 17 -17.90 19.39 2.94
N ALA A 18 -17.00 19.02 2.05
CA ALA A 18 -16.38 17.72 2.05
C ALA A 18 -15.55 17.46 3.33
N ARG A 19 -14.81 18.48 3.81
CA ARG A 19 -14.07 18.40 5.08
C ARG A 19 -15.01 18.30 6.29
N ALA A 20 -16.10 19.04 6.31
CA ALA A 20 -17.10 18.98 7.39
C ALA A 20 -17.82 17.62 7.39
N ALA A 21 -18.22 17.11 6.22
CA ALA A 21 -18.82 15.79 6.08
C ALA A 21 -17.89 14.66 6.52
N ARG A 22 -16.59 14.74 6.17
CA ARG A 22 -15.57 13.79 6.66
C ARG A 22 -15.40 13.85 8.18
N LYS A 23 -15.42 15.04 8.76
CA LYS A 23 -15.26 15.21 10.22
C LYS A 23 -16.46 14.64 10.98
N THR A 24 -17.69 14.85 10.50
CA THR A 24 -18.91 14.26 11.08
C THR A 24 -18.95 12.75 10.87
N GLN A 25 -18.59 12.25 9.70
CA GLN A 25 -18.50 10.81 9.42
C GLN A 25 -17.47 10.14 10.32
N LYS A 26 -16.28 10.75 10.50
CA LYS A 26 -15.24 10.24 11.42
C LYS A 26 -15.74 10.21 12.86
N ALA A 27 -16.41 11.26 13.32
CA ALA A 27 -16.96 11.33 14.68
C ALA A 27 -18.05 10.26 14.95
N VAL A 28 -18.92 9.99 13.97
CA VAL A 28 -19.94 8.93 14.05
C VAL A 28 -19.29 7.55 14.06
N VAL A 29 -18.28 7.34 13.23
CA VAL A 29 -17.51 6.09 13.15
C VAL A 29 -16.74 5.84 14.44
N ASP A 30 -16.07 6.85 14.99
CA ASP A 30 -15.30 6.76 16.23
C ASP A 30 -16.22 6.51 17.45
N SER A 31 -17.44 7.08 17.46
CA SER A 31 -18.40 6.91 18.57
C SER A 31 -19.00 5.50 18.65
N THR A 32 -19.02 4.76 17.53
CA THR A 32 -19.66 3.44 17.49
C THR A 32 -18.74 2.27 17.79
N ASN A 33 -17.42 2.47 17.92
CA ASN A 33 -16.40 1.41 18.10
C ASN A 33 -16.54 0.21 17.11
N LEU A 34 -17.50 0.31 16.19
CA LEU A 34 -17.98 -0.76 15.32
C LEU A 34 -17.12 -0.93 14.06
N THR A 35 -16.21 0.01 13.78
CA THR A 35 -15.50 0.07 12.51
C THR A 35 -14.06 -0.37 12.58
N LYS A 36 -13.47 -0.42 13.77
CA LYS A 36 -12.03 -0.67 13.91
C LYS A 36 -11.57 -2.08 13.52
N ILE A 37 -12.47 -3.07 13.48
CA ILE A 37 -12.13 -4.47 13.20
C ILE A 37 -13.15 -5.11 12.24
N ARG A 38 -13.63 -4.39 11.22
CA ARG A 38 -14.55 -4.95 10.21
C ARG A 38 -13.81 -5.38 8.95
N ALA A 39 -14.44 -6.28 8.18
CA ALA A 39 -14.03 -6.69 6.83
C ALA A 39 -12.61 -7.28 6.75
N GLY A 40 -12.14 -7.95 7.79
CA GLY A 40 -10.81 -8.58 7.77
C GLY A 40 -9.65 -7.64 8.09
N GLY A 41 -9.91 -6.42 8.56
CA GLY A 41 -8.91 -5.38 8.83
C GLY A 41 -8.10 -5.59 10.12
N TRP A 42 -7.73 -6.83 10.46
CA TRP A 42 -6.89 -7.13 11.63
C TRP A 42 -5.68 -7.98 11.25
N TYR A 43 -4.60 -7.82 11.98
CA TYR A 43 -3.40 -8.63 11.83
C TYR A 43 -3.69 -10.11 12.11
N GLY A 44 -3.19 -10.97 11.22
CA GLY A 44 -3.44 -12.41 11.30
C GLY A 44 -4.75 -12.88 10.64
N ASN A 45 -5.49 -11.98 9.95
CA ASN A 45 -6.61 -12.42 9.11
C ASN A 45 -6.13 -13.41 8.05
N ASP A 46 -6.78 -14.58 7.96
CA ASP A 46 -6.39 -15.68 7.09
C ASP A 46 -7.32 -15.88 5.89
N THR A 47 -7.99 -14.84 5.42
CA THR A 47 -8.96 -14.97 4.31
C THR A 47 -8.59 -14.13 3.09
N ILE A 48 -8.44 -12.82 3.22
CA ILE A 48 -8.29 -11.90 2.08
C ILE A 48 -7.06 -12.22 1.23
N TRP A 49 -5.94 -12.52 1.85
CA TRP A 49 -4.70 -12.83 1.15
C TRP A 49 -4.83 -14.03 0.21
N ARG A 50 -5.68 -15.02 0.54
CA ARG A 50 -5.93 -16.21 -0.31
C ARG A 50 -6.54 -15.79 -1.64
N SER A 51 -7.59 -14.97 -1.59
CA SER A 51 -8.24 -14.44 -2.80
C SER A 51 -7.28 -13.58 -3.62
N VAL A 52 -6.47 -12.75 -2.98
CA VAL A 52 -5.46 -11.91 -3.67
C VAL A 52 -4.46 -12.79 -4.42
N VAL A 53 -3.90 -13.81 -3.76
CA VAL A 53 -2.92 -14.72 -4.37
C VAL A 53 -3.57 -15.52 -5.50
N ASP A 54 -4.77 -16.05 -5.32
CA ASP A 54 -5.44 -16.88 -6.34
C ASP A 54 -5.83 -16.04 -7.58
N LEU A 55 -6.32 -14.82 -7.40
CA LEU A 55 -6.60 -13.91 -8.51
C LEU A 55 -5.33 -13.56 -9.29
N ASN A 56 -4.21 -13.34 -8.63
CA ASN A 56 -2.93 -13.09 -9.31
C ASN A 56 -2.41 -14.32 -10.07
N LYS A 57 -2.59 -15.54 -9.53
CA LYS A 57 -2.29 -16.76 -10.28
C LYS A 57 -3.12 -16.85 -11.56
N ILE A 58 -4.43 -16.62 -11.47
CA ILE A 58 -5.33 -16.64 -12.63
C ILE A 58 -4.91 -15.55 -13.63
N LEU A 59 -4.69 -14.33 -13.16
CA LEU A 59 -4.28 -13.20 -14.00
C LEU A 59 -3.02 -13.50 -14.80
N LEU A 60 -2.03 -14.12 -14.19
CA LEU A 60 -0.74 -14.36 -14.84
C LEU A 60 -0.73 -15.66 -15.68
N HIS A 61 -1.39 -16.71 -15.24
CA HIS A 61 -1.20 -18.07 -15.76
C HIS A 61 -2.37 -18.64 -16.56
N ALA A 62 -3.59 -18.04 -16.47
CA ALA A 62 -4.70 -18.48 -17.30
C ALA A 62 -4.60 -17.94 -18.72
N ASP A 63 -4.91 -18.76 -19.73
CA ASP A 63 -5.10 -18.31 -21.11
C ASP A 63 -6.50 -17.70 -21.33
N SER A 64 -6.82 -17.38 -22.58
CA SER A 64 -8.12 -16.79 -22.94
C SER A 64 -9.30 -17.76 -22.81
N ALA A 65 -9.03 -19.08 -22.76
CA ALA A 65 -10.03 -20.11 -22.51
C ALA A 65 -10.17 -20.45 -21.02
N GLY A 66 -9.41 -19.81 -20.13
CA GLY A 66 -9.41 -20.06 -18.70
C GLY A 66 -8.55 -21.25 -18.27
N VAL A 67 -7.76 -21.82 -19.17
CA VAL A 67 -6.87 -22.95 -18.83
C VAL A 67 -5.60 -22.41 -18.16
N MET A 68 -5.25 -23.00 -17.03
CA MET A 68 -4.06 -22.63 -16.24
C MET A 68 -2.80 -23.30 -16.77
N HIS A 69 -1.77 -22.53 -17.09
CA HIS A 69 -0.48 -22.99 -17.59
C HIS A 69 0.64 -22.78 -16.55
N ALA A 70 1.67 -23.64 -16.59
CA ALA A 70 2.82 -23.50 -15.69
C ALA A 70 3.62 -22.21 -15.95
N ALA A 71 3.75 -21.83 -17.23
CA ALA A 71 4.38 -20.57 -17.60
C ALA A 71 3.36 -19.42 -17.61
N PRO A 72 3.77 -18.18 -17.25
CA PRO A 72 2.92 -17.01 -17.39
C PRO A 72 2.45 -16.81 -18.84
N GLN A 73 1.18 -16.51 -19.02
CA GLN A 73 0.54 -16.34 -20.33
C GLN A 73 0.51 -14.89 -20.79
N ARG A 74 0.90 -13.96 -19.94
CA ARG A 74 0.94 -12.52 -20.28
C ARG A 74 2.01 -11.78 -19.50
N ARG A 75 2.42 -10.66 -20.06
CA ARG A 75 3.22 -9.66 -19.36
C ARG A 75 2.26 -8.73 -18.60
N PHE A 76 2.62 -8.39 -17.40
CA PHE A 76 1.85 -7.48 -16.55
C PHE A 76 2.72 -6.27 -16.19
N PHE A 77 2.11 -5.10 -16.15
CA PHE A 77 2.77 -3.87 -15.74
C PHE A 77 1.87 -3.17 -14.71
N SER A 78 2.39 -3.01 -13.50
CA SER A 78 1.68 -2.34 -12.39
C SER A 78 2.16 -0.91 -12.26
N VAL A 79 1.24 -0.02 -11.96
CA VAL A 79 1.53 1.38 -11.58
C VAL A 79 0.76 1.69 -10.32
N ILE A 80 1.45 2.21 -9.31
CA ILE A 80 0.87 2.75 -8.09
C ILE A 80 0.95 4.27 -8.15
N ASP A 81 -0.21 4.93 -8.11
CA ASP A 81 -0.32 6.36 -7.91
C ASP A 81 -0.37 6.66 -6.42
N GLY A 82 0.76 7.13 -5.88
CA GLY A 82 0.92 7.55 -4.50
C GLY A 82 1.17 9.05 -4.37
N ILE A 83 0.73 9.87 -5.35
CA ILE A 83 0.88 11.34 -5.25
C ILE A 83 0.16 11.84 -4.00
N VAL A 84 -1.08 11.41 -3.82
CA VAL A 84 -1.82 11.58 -2.55
C VAL A 84 -2.30 10.20 -2.13
N ALA A 85 -1.58 9.61 -1.21
CA ALA A 85 -1.94 8.31 -0.64
C ALA A 85 -2.90 8.44 0.55
N GLY A 86 -3.33 7.32 1.10
CA GLY A 86 -4.16 7.27 2.30
C GLY A 86 -3.50 6.43 3.38
N GLU A 87 -3.57 6.86 4.63
CA GLU A 87 -3.05 6.11 5.78
C GLU A 87 -4.12 5.91 6.85
N GLY A 88 -3.88 5.03 7.81
CA GLY A 88 -4.82 4.71 8.89
C GLY A 88 -5.96 3.80 8.44
N ASP A 89 -7.19 4.09 8.87
CA ASP A 89 -8.34 3.21 8.69
C ASP A 89 -8.98 3.33 7.29
N GLY A 90 -8.18 3.06 6.25
CA GLY A 90 -8.64 2.92 4.87
C GLY A 90 -9.37 1.58 4.63
N PRO A 91 -10.06 1.42 3.48
CA PRO A 91 -10.23 2.41 2.42
C PRO A 91 -11.39 3.40 2.66
N VAL A 92 -12.20 3.18 3.70
CA VAL A 92 -13.45 3.96 3.90
C VAL A 92 -13.16 5.35 4.45
N LEU A 93 -12.20 5.48 5.38
CA LEU A 93 -11.84 6.74 6.04
C LEU A 93 -10.31 6.93 6.18
N PRO A 94 -9.53 6.85 5.09
CA PRO A 94 -8.11 7.11 5.19
C PRO A 94 -7.85 8.58 5.47
N ASP A 95 -6.81 8.86 6.25
CA ASP A 95 -6.27 10.21 6.31
C ASP A 95 -5.36 10.44 5.08
N PRO A 96 -5.45 11.58 4.39
CA PRO A 96 -4.63 11.84 3.20
C PRO A 96 -3.17 12.04 3.60
N LYS A 97 -2.26 11.40 2.86
CA LYS A 97 -0.82 11.55 2.98
C LYS A 97 -0.22 11.97 1.64
N TYR A 98 0.37 13.15 1.60
CA TYR A 98 0.99 13.72 0.40
C TYR A 98 2.40 13.15 0.24
N CYS A 99 2.55 12.15 -0.63
CA CYS A 99 3.83 11.46 -0.81
C CYS A 99 4.55 11.87 -2.09
N GLY A 100 3.82 12.26 -3.14
CA GLY A 100 4.40 12.67 -4.41
C GLY A 100 5.09 11.51 -5.17
N VAL A 101 4.66 10.27 -4.96
CA VAL A 101 5.30 9.06 -5.48
C VAL A 101 4.48 8.42 -6.58
N LEU A 102 5.18 8.03 -7.66
CA LEU A 102 4.69 7.04 -8.63
C LEU A 102 5.64 5.84 -8.58
N LEU A 103 5.09 4.64 -8.39
CA LEU A 103 5.84 3.40 -8.38
C LEU A 103 5.32 2.48 -9.49
N ALA A 104 6.24 1.87 -10.27
CA ALA A 104 5.83 1.00 -11.37
C ALA A 104 6.80 -0.16 -11.57
N GLY A 105 6.30 -1.27 -12.14
CA GLY A 105 7.12 -2.42 -12.45
C GLY A 105 6.37 -3.53 -13.17
N PHE A 106 7.11 -4.49 -13.71
CA PHE A 106 6.57 -5.61 -14.49
C PHE A 106 6.13 -6.81 -13.65
N ASN A 107 6.49 -6.85 -12.37
CA ASN A 107 6.04 -7.91 -11.47
C ASN A 107 5.20 -7.32 -10.34
N PRO A 108 3.91 -7.67 -10.22
CA PRO A 108 3.01 -7.06 -9.24
C PRO A 108 3.47 -7.30 -7.80
N LEU A 109 3.98 -8.51 -7.48
CA LEU A 109 4.46 -8.82 -6.14
C LEU A 109 5.70 -8.01 -5.77
N ALA A 110 6.64 -7.83 -6.70
CA ALA A 110 7.83 -7.00 -6.48
C ALA A 110 7.46 -5.52 -6.26
N VAL A 111 6.49 -5.00 -7.02
CA VAL A 111 5.98 -3.62 -6.86
C VAL A 111 5.35 -3.44 -5.48
N ASP A 112 4.52 -4.39 -5.05
CA ASP A 112 3.86 -4.34 -3.74
C ASP A 112 4.87 -4.43 -2.58
N ILE A 113 5.89 -5.29 -2.69
CA ILE A 113 6.97 -5.41 -1.70
C ILE A 113 7.74 -4.09 -1.58
N CYS A 114 8.11 -3.48 -2.72
CA CYS A 114 8.79 -2.18 -2.73
C CYS A 114 7.90 -1.06 -2.13
N ALA A 115 6.62 -1.03 -2.49
CA ALA A 115 5.67 -0.07 -1.94
C ALA A 115 5.52 -0.22 -0.42
N THR A 116 5.37 -1.45 0.05
CA THR A 116 5.25 -1.78 1.47
C THR A 116 6.47 -1.32 2.26
N ARG A 117 7.67 -1.57 1.73
CA ARG A 117 8.92 -1.11 2.33
C ARG A 117 9.02 0.42 2.34
N LEU A 118 8.66 1.07 1.23
CA LEU A 118 8.66 2.54 1.13
C LEU A 118 7.67 3.18 2.13
N MET A 119 6.53 2.52 2.38
CA MET A 119 5.58 2.95 3.40
C MET A 119 6.14 2.85 4.83
N GLY A 120 7.20 2.09 5.06
CA GLY A 120 7.77 1.86 6.38
C GLY A 120 7.25 0.59 7.05
N PHE A 121 6.72 -0.36 6.26
CA PHE A 121 6.18 -1.62 6.76
C PHE A 121 7.07 -2.80 6.38
N ASP A 122 7.12 -3.78 7.26
CA ASP A 122 7.78 -5.06 7.04
C ASP A 122 6.89 -5.97 6.20
N TYR A 123 7.27 -6.19 4.94
CA TYR A 123 6.51 -7.05 4.02
C TYR A 123 6.40 -8.51 4.50
N GLU A 124 7.36 -9.02 5.27
CA GLU A 124 7.33 -10.38 5.80
C GLU A 124 6.17 -10.59 6.79
N SER A 125 5.73 -9.52 7.43
CA SER A 125 4.60 -9.52 8.35
C SER A 125 3.24 -9.70 7.68
N PHE A 126 3.19 -9.66 6.34
CA PHE A 126 1.93 -9.84 5.59
C PHE A 126 1.83 -11.24 4.98
N ALA A 127 0.77 -11.97 5.34
CA ALA A 127 0.53 -13.32 4.84
C ALA A 127 0.46 -13.38 3.30
N GLN A 128 -0.07 -12.35 2.63
CA GLN A 128 -0.12 -12.28 1.18
C GLN A 128 1.26 -12.34 0.52
N PHE A 129 2.28 -11.71 1.08
CA PHE A 129 3.63 -11.74 0.53
C PHE A 129 4.35 -13.03 0.88
N SER A 130 4.37 -13.41 2.15
CA SER A 130 5.03 -14.63 2.60
C SER A 130 4.46 -15.89 1.91
N ARG A 131 3.16 -15.94 1.65
CA ARG A 131 2.52 -17.04 0.92
C ARG A 131 2.76 -16.99 -0.58
N ALA A 132 2.72 -15.80 -1.19
CA ALA A 132 3.00 -15.62 -2.61
C ALA A 132 4.45 -15.94 -2.98
N LEU A 133 5.41 -15.63 -2.10
CA LEU A 133 6.83 -15.95 -2.28
C LEU A 133 7.13 -17.45 -2.20
N ASN A 134 6.31 -18.23 -1.48
CA ASN A 134 6.49 -19.68 -1.26
C ASN A 134 5.63 -20.54 -2.19
N LEU A 135 5.14 -20.01 -3.32
CA LEU A 135 4.38 -20.77 -4.28
C LEU A 135 5.30 -21.70 -5.11
N ASN A 136 4.99 -22.99 -5.15
CA ASN A 136 5.66 -23.98 -5.97
C ASN A 136 4.95 -24.25 -7.32
N LYS A 137 3.73 -23.75 -7.49
CA LYS A 137 2.95 -23.84 -8.72
C LYS A 137 2.29 -22.50 -9.01
N TYR A 138 2.23 -22.11 -10.27
CA TYR A 138 1.72 -20.80 -10.70
C TYR A 138 2.42 -19.65 -9.99
N VAL A 139 3.74 -19.66 -10.07
CA VAL A 139 4.63 -18.74 -9.36
C VAL A 139 4.42 -17.32 -9.86
N ILE A 140 4.11 -16.38 -8.95
CA ILE A 140 3.88 -14.98 -9.28
C ILE A 140 5.20 -14.25 -9.51
N MET A 141 6.22 -14.54 -8.71
CA MET A 141 7.57 -13.96 -8.82
C MET A 141 8.61 -15.09 -8.84
N PRO A 142 9.24 -15.37 -10.00
CA PRO A 142 10.14 -16.52 -10.15
C PRO A 142 11.60 -16.22 -9.75
N TYR A 143 11.80 -15.25 -8.86
CA TYR A 143 13.11 -14.87 -8.33
C TYR A 143 12.97 -14.38 -6.89
N ASP A 144 14.08 -14.43 -6.14
CA ASP A 144 14.11 -14.01 -4.74
C ASP A 144 13.95 -12.49 -4.57
N VAL A 145 13.49 -12.06 -3.40
CA VAL A 145 13.37 -10.64 -3.05
C VAL A 145 14.73 -9.93 -3.18
N SER A 146 15.82 -10.61 -2.86
CA SER A 146 17.19 -10.09 -3.00
C SER A 146 17.57 -9.71 -4.45
N ALA A 147 16.86 -10.25 -5.44
CA ALA A 147 17.07 -9.91 -6.85
C ALA A 147 16.27 -8.69 -7.32
N ILE A 148 15.32 -8.19 -6.52
CA ILE A 148 14.56 -6.99 -6.87
C ILE A 148 15.52 -5.79 -6.87
N ARG A 149 15.43 -4.97 -7.91
CA ARG A 149 16.19 -3.72 -8.05
C ARG A 149 15.22 -2.55 -8.17
N CYS A 150 15.29 -1.63 -7.21
CA CYS A 150 14.52 -0.40 -7.23
C CYS A 150 15.39 0.73 -7.76
N ARG A 151 14.86 1.48 -8.73
CA ARG A 151 15.48 2.70 -9.24
C ARG A 151 14.57 3.87 -8.99
N SER A 152 15.12 4.97 -8.55
CA SER A 152 14.37 6.19 -8.22
C SER A 152 15.13 7.43 -8.70
N ASN A 153 14.39 8.51 -8.95
CA ASN A 153 14.96 9.85 -9.08
C ASN A 153 15.36 10.46 -7.71
N MET A 154 14.94 9.83 -6.60
CA MET A 154 15.36 10.15 -5.24
C MET A 154 16.43 9.13 -4.82
N PRO A 155 17.69 9.54 -4.61
CA PRO A 155 18.78 8.61 -4.30
C PRO A 155 18.53 7.72 -3.09
N GLU A 156 17.88 8.26 -2.06
CA GLU A 156 17.52 7.56 -0.82
C GLU A 156 16.50 6.43 -1.00
N TRP A 157 15.82 6.38 -2.15
CA TRP A 157 14.84 5.33 -2.47
C TRP A 157 15.38 4.32 -3.51
N CYS A 158 16.60 4.53 -4.00
CA CYS A 158 17.25 3.51 -4.81
C CYS A 158 17.54 2.27 -3.96
N ASP A 159 17.21 1.09 -4.49
CA ASP A 159 17.40 -0.20 -3.82
C ASP A 159 16.88 -0.23 -2.36
N ILE A 160 15.75 0.41 -2.09
CA ILE A 160 15.15 0.60 -0.76
C ILE A 160 14.93 -0.70 0.02
N LEU A 161 14.91 -1.86 -0.66
CA LEU A 161 14.82 -3.17 -0.02
C LEU A 161 16.15 -3.60 0.62
N HIS A 162 17.28 -3.06 0.17
CA HIS A 162 18.63 -3.49 0.52
C HIS A 162 19.43 -2.44 1.28
N GLN A 163 18.90 -1.25 1.42
CA GLN A 163 19.55 -0.13 2.10
C GLN A 163 18.67 0.42 3.21
N GLU A 164 19.30 0.97 4.23
CA GLU A 164 18.62 1.83 5.21
C GLU A 164 18.32 3.16 4.54
N GLY A 165 17.15 3.26 3.92
CA GLY A 165 16.68 4.46 3.25
C GLY A 165 15.61 5.18 4.05
N SER A 166 15.35 6.43 3.67
CA SER A 166 14.22 7.20 4.20
C SER A 166 12.92 6.55 3.79
N MET A 167 12.07 6.24 4.76
CA MET A 167 10.73 5.70 4.56
C MET A 167 9.68 6.79 4.73
N LEU A 168 8.52 6.59 4.14
CA LEU A 168 7.41 7.55 4.21
C LEU A 168 6.66 7.49 5.55
N GLU A 169 6.98 6.57 6.44
CA GLU A 169 6.43 6.43 7.79
C GLU A 169 4.89 6.48 7.80
N PHE A 170 4.27 5.58 7.06
CA PHE A 170 2.82 5.45 7.04
C PHE A 170 2.30 4.95 8.37
N ARG A 171 1.16 5.49 8.77
CA ARG A 171 0.40 4.97 9.91
C ARG A 171 -0.43 3.77 9.44
N PRO A 172 -0.31 2.60 10.09
CA PRO A 172 -1.15 1.44 9.78
C PRO A 172 -2.61 1.67 10.18
N SER A 173 -3.50 0.81 9.74
CA SER A 173 -4.85 0.76 10.28
C SER A 173 -4.85 0.22 11.71
N THR A 174 -5.85 0.60 12.49
CA THR A 174 -5.95 0.28 13.95
C THR A 174 -5.75 -1.22 14.25
N GLY A 175 -6.22 -2.11 13.40
CA GLY A 175 -6.06 -3.57 13.61
C GLY A 175 -4.66 -4.12 13.32
N TRP A 176 -3.73 -3.28 12.83
CA TRP A 176 -2.37 -3.64 12.42
C TRP A 176 -1.28 -2.89 13.17
N GLU A 177 -1.65 -1.92 14.00
CA GLU A 177 -0.71 -1.09 14.78
C GLU A 177 0.22 -1.94 15.64
N GLY A 178 1.52 -1.62 15.60
CA GLY A 178 2.56 -2.30 16.35
C GLY A 178 2.91 -3.70 15.86
N LYS A 179 2.40 -4.11 14.67
CA LYS A 179 2.58 -5.45 14.11
C LYS A 179 3.39 -5.49 12.82
N ILE A 180 3.35 -4.41 12.05
CA ILE A 180 3.88 -4.38 10.69
C ILE A 180 4.90 -3.28 10.46
N GLU A 181 5.04 -2.32 11.37
CA GLU A 181 5.98 -1.22 11.22
C GLU A 181 7.41 -1.71 11.36
N ILE A 182 8.28 -1.27 10.45
CA ILE A 182 9.72 -1.45 10.59
C ILE A 182 10.17 -0.55 11.74
N ARG A 183 10.63 -1.16 12.82
CA ARG A 183 11.18 -0.42 13.95
C ARG A 183 12.51 0.19 13.52
N SER A 184 12.51 1.50 13.29
CA SER A 184 13.77 2.23 13.20
C SER A 184 14.56 1.98 14.48
N ALA A 185 15.83 1.63 14.37
CA ALA A 185 16.69 1.59 15.54
C ALA A 185 16.58 2.94 16.28
N PRO A 186 16.43 2.98 17.61
CA PRO A 186 16.27 4.23 18.33
C PRO A 186 17.44 5.14 17.99
N ASN A 187 17.13 6.31 17.44
CA ASN A 187 18.11 7.30 17.02
C ASN A 187 18.92 7.72 18.26
N ARG A 188 20.14 7.18 18.43
CA ARG A 188 21.02 7.44 19.57
C ARG A 188 21.58 8.85 19.61
N ASN A 189 21.18 9.74 18.70
CA ASN A 189 21.68 11.11 18.54
C ASN A 189 20.61 12.20 18.72
N LYS A 190 19.74 12.04 19.71
CA LYS A 190 19.11 13.22 20.34
C LYS A 190 19.73 13.44 21.69
N SER A 191 21.03 13.74 21.73
CA SER A 191 21.61 14.44 22.87
C SER A 191 21.14 15.89 22.81
N ILE A 192 20.39 16.22 23.81
CA ILE A 192 19.95 17.52 24.28
C ILE A 192 21.09 18.52 24.20
N VAL A 193 20.87 19.61 23.50
CA VAL A 193 21.51 20.91 23.78
C VAL A 193 20.40 21.92 24.02
#